data_bc85d8e0a3cb76a17db01eda584036ef
#
_entry.id   bc85d8e0a3cb76a17db01eda584036ef
#
_cell.length_a   1.000
_cell.length_b   1.000
_cell.length_c   1.000
_cell.angle_alpha   90.00
_cell.angle_beta   90.00
_cell.angle_gamma   90.00
#
_symmetry.space_group_name_H-M   'P 1'
#
loop_
_entity.id
_entity.type
_entity.pdbx_description
1 polymer ?
#
loop_
_entity_poly.entity_id
_entity_poly.type
_entity_poly.pdbx_seq_one_letter_code
_entity_poly.pdbx_strand_id
1 'polypeptide(L)'
;KLHRKESLNSQWKKDIQGVLNNGKEISHEEDHRLREALLAVVLIVLFVIITAINPSFLTPKSLMDMLKNNAVTMVMSLGMLCVMLVGGIDISIMSTLALSGMSIGMLLKYEHISSTFLAFVIAIAIGIVCGVVVGLIISRADVPPIIATMGFMYIYRALGYQVSHGGEWASAAALGNFKNFATTKFLGLNAVIWVIIVCYV
;
A
#
# COMPACT_ATOMS: atom_id res chain seq x y z
N LYS A 1 -38.24 -23.05 48.16
CA LYS A 1 -37.47 -21.86 48.61
C LYS A 1 -36.00 -21.88 48.07
N LEU A 2 -35.38 -23.05 47.92
CA LEU A 2 -34.00 -23.19 47.40
C LEU A 2 -33.89 -22.83 45.92
N HIS A 3 -34.76 -23.28 45.05
CA HIS A 3 -34.78 -23.01 43.62
C HIS A 3 -34.90 -21.51 43.28
N ARG A 4 -35.60 -20.73 44.12
CA ARG A 4 -35.74 -19.27 43.94
C ARG A 4 -34.47 -18.50 44.31
N LYS A 5 -33.69 -19.02 45.27
CA LYS A 5 -32.37 -18.43 45.62
C LYS A 5 -31.30 -18.67 44.53
N GLU A 6 -31.32 -19.83 43.89
CA GLU A 6 -30.39 -20.14 42.81
C GLU A 6 -30.66 -19.30 41.55
N SER A 7 -31.93 -19.10 41.18
CA SER A 7 -32.33 -18.25 40.05
C SER A 7 -31.96 -16.78 40.27
N LEU A 8 -32.14 -16.25 41.47
CA LEU A 8 -31.73 -14.90 41.84
C LEU A 8 -30.19 -14.74 41.76
N ASN A 9 -29.45 -15.73 42.25
CA ASN A 9 -27.99 -15.67 42.24
C ASN A 9 -27.39 -15.75 40.82
N SER A 10 -28.05 -16.49 39.92
CA SER A 10 -27.66 -16.56 38.51
C SER A 10 -27.95 -15.26 37.75
N GLN A 11 -29.05 -14.60 38.09
CA GLN A 11 -29.44 -13.32 37.53
C GLN A 11 -28.49 -12.20 37.96
N TRP A 12 -28.18 -12.10 39.24
CA TRP A 12 -27.19 -11.16 39.77
C TRP A 12 -25.81 -11.31 39.15
N LYS A 13 -25.36 -12.54 38.91
CA LYS A 13 -24.09 -12.78 38.23
C LYS A 13 -24.10 -12.28 36.79
N LYS A 14 -25.20 -12.45 36.05
CA LYS A 14 -25.36 -11.93 34.68
C LYS A 14 -25.39 -10.43 34.66
N ASP A 15 -26.08 -9.78 35.58
CA ASP A 15 -26.17 -8.33 35.65
C ASP A 15 -24.80 -7.68 35.98
N ILE A 16 -24.06 -8.26 36.95
CA ILE A 16 -22.70 -7.81 37.27
C ILE A 16 -21.76 -8.00 36.08
N GLN A 17 -21.84 -9.14 35.39
CA GLN A 17 -21.03 -9.41 34.22
C GLN A 17 -21.35 -8.41 33.07
N GLY A 18 -22.62 -8.06 32.88
CA GLY A 18 -23.07 -7.05 31.94
C GLY A 18 -22.51 -5.67 32.27
N VAL A 19 -22.54 -5.24 33.51
CA VAL A 19 -21.98 -3.95 33.96
C VAL A 19 -20.45 -3.90 33.77
N LEU A 20 -19.76 -5.00 34.09
CA LEU A 20 -18.31 -5.11 33.93
C LEU A 20 -17.90 -5.09 32.46
N ASN A 21 -18.65 -5.75 31.59
CA ASN A 21 -18.38 -5.73 30.15
C ASN A 21 -18.64 -4.35 29.55
N ASN A 22 -19.76 -3.71 29.93
CA ASN A 22 -20.08 -2.36 29.49
C ASN A 22 -19.03 -1.33 29.96
N GLY A 23 -18.54 -1.45 31.19
CA GLY A 23 -17.45 -0.62 31.70
C GLY A 23 -16.12 -0.82 30.95
N LYS A 24 -15.82 -2.05 30.53
CA LYS A 24 -14.64 -2.35 29.69
C LYS A 24 -14.79 -1.81 28.28
N GLU A 25 -15.96 -1.91 27.65
CA GLU A 25 -16.22 -1.36 26.32
C GLU A 25 -16.10 0.16 26.31
N ILE A 26 -16.66 0.85 27.31
CA ILE A 26 -16.56 2.31 27.43
C ILE A 26 -15.12 2.76 27.63
N SER A 27 -14.36 2.08 28.50
CA SER A 27 -12.95 2.42 28.72
C SER A 27 -12.08 2.17 27.48
N HIS A 28 -12.41 1.16 26.69
CA HIS A 28 -11.70 0.84 25.45
C HIS A 28 -11.99 1.88 24.34
N GLU A 29 -13.22 2.36 24.27
CA GLU A 29 -13.62 3.39 23.30
C GLU A 29 -13.05 4.76 23.67
N GLU A 30 -13.00 5.12 24.96
CA GLU A 30 -12.33 6.35 25.42
C GLU A 30 -10.81 6.31 25.17
N ASP A 31 -10.15 5.17 25.41
CA ASP A 31 -8.72 5.02 25.16
C ASP A 31 -8.39 5.12 23.65
N HIS A 32 -9.24 4.56 22.79
CA HIS A 32 -9.11 4.74 21.33
C HIS A 32 -9.25 6.21 20.90
N ARG A 33 -10.26 6.90 21.38
CA ARG A 33 -10.49 8.32 21.07
C ARG A 33 -9.34 9.21 21.56
N LEU A 34 -8.82 8.91 22.74
CA LEU A 34 -7.66 9.64 23.29
C LEU A 34 -6.40 9.42 22.44
N ARG A 35 -6.14 8.19 22.00
CA ARG A 35 -5.01 7.87 21.11
C ARG A 35 -5.14 8.55 19.76
N GLU A 36 -6.31 8.51 19.14
CA GLU A 36 -6.58 9.20 17.87
C GLU A 36 -6.43 10.71 17.99
N ALA A 37 -6.97 11.29 19.06
CA ALA A 37 -6.83 12.73 19.35
C ALA A 37 -5.36 13.12 19.57
N LEU A 38 -4.61 12.28 20.30
CA LEU A 38 -3.19 12.50 20.57
C LEU A 38 -2.36 12.44 19.29
N LEU A 39 -2.63 11.47 18.42
CA LEU A 39 -2.01 11.35 17.09
C LEU A 39 -2.35 12.57 16.21
N ALA A 40 -3.60 13.01 16.21
CA ALA A 40 -4.03 14.19 15.46
C ALA A 40 -3.31 15.46 15.95
N VAL A 41 -3.20 15.65 17.27
CA VAL A 41 -2.49 16.79 17.86
C VAL A 41 -1.01 16.75 17.47
N VAL A 42 -0.35 15.60 17.60
CA VAL A 42 1.06 15.44 17.21
C VAL A 42 1.25 15.77 15.72
N LEU A 43 0.37 15.28 14.84
CA LEU A 43 0.41 15.59 13.41
C LEU A 43 0.25 17.09 13.14
N ILE A 44 -0.71 17.75 13.79
CA ILE A 44 -0.95 19.19 13.63
C ILE A 44 0.27 20.00 14.10
N VAL A 45 0.82 19.66 15.27
CA VAL A 45 2.01 20.34 15.82
C VAL A 45 3.19 20.18 14.87
N LEU A 46 3.43 18.96 14.37
CA LEU A 46 4.51 18.66 13.43
C LEU A 46 4.32 19.42 12.12
N PHE A 47 3.08 19.48 11.61
CA PHE A 47 2.74 20.23 10.41
C PHE A 47 2.99 21.75 10.57
N VAL A 48 2.62 22.32 11.72
CA VAL A 48 2.88 23.73 12.05
C VAL A 48 4.38 24.00 12.14
N ILE A 49 5.13 23.14 12.81
CA ILE A 49 6.59 23.28 12.94
C ILE A 49 7.27 23.25 11.56
N ILE A 50 6.92 22.26 10.71
CA ILE A 50 7.51 22.14 9.37
C ILE A 50 7.19 23.39 8.52
N THR A 51 5.95 23.87 8.59
CA THR A 51 5.51 25.07 7.86
C THR A 51 6.23 26.34 8.35
N ALA A 52 6.49 26.45 9.65
CA ALA A 52 7.21 27.57 10.23
C ALA A 52 8.70 27.57 9.82
N ILE A 53 9.33 26.41 9.74
CA ILE A 53 10.73 26.26 9.31
C ILE A 53 10.86 26.43 7.79
N ASN A 54 9.91 25.92 7.01
CA ASN A 54 9.93 25.98 5.56
C ASN A 54 8.57 26.45 5.01
N PRO A 55 8.38 27.74 4.78
CA PRO A 55 7.13 28.29 4.23
C PRO A 55 6.78 27.75 2.84
N SER A 56 7.77 27.22 2.09
CA SER A 56 7.53 26.61 0.79
C SER A 56 6.80 25.26 0.87
N PHE A 57 6.68 24.68 2.06
CA PHE A 57 6.04 23.38 2.27
C PHE A 57 4.56 23.38 1.85
N LEU A 58 3.82 24.44 2.13
CA LEU A 58 2.39 24.59 1.80
C LEU A 58 2.12 25.21 0.43
N THR A 59 3.14 25.40 -0.41
CA THR A 59 2.90 25.90 -1.75
C THR A 59 2.16 24.85 -2.61
N PRO A 60 1.26 25.27 -3.54
CA PRO A 60 0.57 24.36 -4.43
C PRO A 60 1.52 23.43 -5.22
N LYS A 61 2.72 23.93 -5.54
CA LYS A 61 3.77 23.16 -6.19
C LYS A 61 4.27 22.02 -5.30
N SER A 62 4.57 22.31 -4.04
CA SER A 62 5.06 21.31 -3.08
C SER A 62 4.01 20.22 -2.82
N LEU A 63 2.74 20.62 -2.68
CA LEU A 63 1.63 19.67 -2.49
C LEU A 63 1.47 18.75 -3.71
N MET A 64 1.58 19.29 -4.93
CA MET A 64 1.55 18.49 -6.15
C MET A 64 2.74 17.54 -6.25
N ASP A 65 3.93 17.96 -5.84
CA ASP A 65 5.12 17.11 -5.84
C ASP A 65 5.01 16.01 -4.77
N MET A 66 4.40 16.30 -3.61
CA MET A 66 4.08 15.28 -2.60
C MET A 66 3.08 14.23 -3.12
N LEU A 67 2.02 14.65 -3.82
CA LEU A 67 1.06 13.73 -4.45
C LEU A 67 1.73 12.83 -5.48
N LYS A 68 2.59 13.38 -6.34
CA LYS A 68 3.34 12.59 -7.32
C LYS A 68 4.26 11.57 -6.68
N ASN A 69 5.01 11.99 -5.66
CA ASN A 69 5.97 11.12 -4.98
C ASN A 69 5.28 9.97 -4.24
N ASN A 70 4.06 10.18 -3.76
CA ASN A 70 3.27 9.17 -3.09
C ASN A 70 2.31 8.40 -4.02
N ALA A 71 2.25 8.75 -5.31
CA ALA A 71 1.31 8.15 -6.27
C ALA A 71 1.39 6.62 -6.32
N VAL A 72 2.59 6.07 -6.37
CA VAL A 72 2.82 4.62 -6.40
C VAL A 72 2.28 3.97 -5.13
N THR A 73 2.57 4.54 -3.97
CA THR A 73 2.07 4.03 -2.67
C THR A 73 0.55 4.07 -2.60
N MET A 74 -0.08 5.13 -3.13
CA MET A 74 -1.54 5.26 -3.18
C MET A 74 -2.17 4.16 -4.04
N VAL A 75 -1.67 3.91 -5.25
CA VAL A 75 -2.18 2.84 -6.12
C VAL A 75 -1.95 1.46 -5.50
N MET A 76 -0.79 1.24 -4.87
CA MET A 76 -0.49 -0.02 -4.18
C MET A 76 -1.40 -0.25 -2.98
N SER A 77 -1.77 0.79 -2.25
CA SER A 77 -2.70 0.66 -1.11
C SER A 77 -4.09 0.20 -1.54
N LEU A 78 -4.55 0.60 -2.73
CA LEU A 78 -5.77 0.06 -3.32
C LEU A 78 -5.65 -1.44 -3.65
N GLY A 79 -4.55 -1.82 -4.28
CA GLY A 79 -4.29 -3.24 -4.55
C GLY A 79 -4.27 -4.08 -3.27
N MET A 80 -3.61 -3.57 -2.22
CA MET A 80 -3.58 -4.23 -0.92
C MET A 80 -4.96 -4.30 -0.27
N LEU A 81 -5.78 -3.26 -0.41
CA LEU A 81 -7.17 -3.25 0.08
C LEU A 81 -7.97 -4.39 -0.57
N CYS A 82 -7.87 -4.59 -1.89
CA CYS A 82 -8.53 -5.69 -2.58
C CYS A 82 -8.11 -7.06 -2.02
N VAL A 83 -6.82 -7.26 -1.74
CA VAL A 83 -6.30 -8.50 -1.15
C VAL A 83 -6.83 -8.70 0.26
N MET A 84 -6.88 -7.64 1.08
CA MET A 84 -7.42 -7.71 2.45
C MET A 84 -8.92 -8.01 2.48
N LEU A 85 -9.70 -7.52 1.50
CA LEU A 85 -11.13 -7.84 1.40
C LEU A 85 -11.40 -9.34 1.16
N VAL A 86 -10.46 -10.04 0.55
CA VAL A 86 -10.51 -11.50 0.37
C VAL A 86 -9.95 -12.27 1.58
N GLY A 87 -9.50 -11.55 2.61
CA GLY A 87 -8.92 -12.14 3.83
C GLY A 87 -7.45 -12.52 3.71
N GLY A 88 -6.75 -12.03 2.67
CA GLY A 88 -5.33 -12.26 2.45
C GLY A 88 -4.45 -11.08 2.88
N ILE A 89 -3.15 -11.31 2.95
CA ILE A 89 -2.11 -10.28 3.07
C ILE A 89 -1.05 -10.59 2.03
N ASP A 90 -0.77 -9.63 1.13
CA ASP A 90 0.26 -9.78 0.09
C ASP A 90 1.48 -8.92 0.39
N ILE A 91 2.51 -9.55 0.96
CA ILE A 91 3.79 -8.90 1.26
C ILE A 91 4.68 -8.80 -0.01
N SER A 92 4.35 -9.57 -1.07
CA SER A 92 5.14 -9.60 -2.30
C SER A 92 4.93 -8.39 -3.22
N ILE A 93 3.91 -7.57 -2.98
CA ILE A 93 3.52 -6.45 -3.84
C ILE A 93 4.66 -5.47 -4.12
N MET A 94 5.49 -5.16 -3.11
CA MET A 94 6.65 -4.29 -3.25
C MET A 94 7.75 -4.89 -4.14
N SER A 95 7.98 -6.20 -4.02
CA SER A 95 8.99 -6.89 -4.82
C SER A 95 8.52 -7.12 -6.26
N THR A 96 7.24 -7.33 -6.48
CA THR A 96 6.62 -7.34 -7.80
C THR A 96 6.76 -5.99 -8.51
N LEU A 97 6.52 -4.90 -7.78
CA LEU A 97 6.75 -3.55 -8.29
C LEU A 97 8.23 -3.33 -8.66
N ALA A 98 9.14 -3.73 -7.77
CA ALA A 98 10.58 -3.60 -8.01
C ALA A 98 11.03 -4.42 -9.22
N LEU A 99 10.55 -5.68 -9.35
CA LEU A 99 10.85 -6.54 -10.48
C LEU A 99 10.35 -5.94 -11.80
N SER A 100 9.11 -5.46 -11.86
CA SER A 100 8.55 -4.83 -13.06
C SER A 100 9.31 -3.56 -13.43
N GLY A 101 9.59 -2.70 -12.46
CA GLY A 101 10.33 -1.45 -12.67
C GLY A 101 11.77 -1.69 -13.15
N MET A 102 12.48 -2.64 -12.54
CA MET A 102 13.83 -3.02 -12.96
C MET A 102 13.83 -3.62 -14.37
N SER A 103 12.89 -4.51 -14.66
CA SER A 103 12.78 -5.13 -16.00
C SER A 103 12.55 -4.07 -17.08
N ILE A 104 11.62 -3.14 -16.87
CA ILE A 104 11.38 -2.05 -17.81
C ILE A 104 12.58 -1.11 -17.92
N GLY A 105 13.19 -0.74 -16.79
CA GLY A 105 14.37 0.11 -16.77
C GLY A 105 15.52 -0.47 -17.59
N MET A 106 15.75 -1.79 -17.49
CA MET A 106 16.80 -2.46 -18.26
C MET A 106 16.46 -2.61 -19.74
N LEU A 107 15.19 -2.92 -20.09
CA LEU A 107 14.75 -2.98 -21.46
C LEU A 107 14.88 -1.64 -22.18
N LEU A 108 14.61 -0.52 -21.50
CA LEU A 108 14.81 0.82 -22.01
C LEU A 108 16.30 1.20 -22.10
N LYS A 109 17.10 0.83 -21.08
CA LYS A 109 18.53 1.12 -21.03
C LYS A 109 19.31 0.47 -22.17
N TYR A 110 18.99 -0.77 -22.51
CA TYR A 110 19.63 -1.51 -23.59
C TYR A 110 18.94 -1.35 -24.95
N GLU A 111 18.04 -0.36 -25.08
CA GLU A 111 17.33 -0.03 -26.32
C GLU A 111 16.55 -1.19 -26.94
N HIS A 112 16.21 -2.21 -26.14
CA HIS A 112 15.36 -3.32 -26.61
C HIS A 112 13.94 -2.86 -26.92
N ILE A 113 13.49 -1.79 -26.25
CA ILE A 113 12.20 -1.14 -26.50
C ILE A 113 12.37 0.38 -26.47
N SER A 114 11.75 1.07 -27.43
CA SER A 114 11.70 2.54 -27.47
C SER A 114 10.29 3.09 -27.27
N SER A 115 9.28 2.21 -27.32
CA SER A 115 7.87 2.59 -27.17
C SER A 115 7.46 2.63 -25.71
N THR A 116 7.02 3.78 -25.23
CA THR A 116 6.43 3.95 -23.89
C THR A 116 5.22 3.07 -23.68
N PHE A 117 4.37 2.90 -24.71
CA PHE A 117 3.19 2.02 -24.64
C PHE A 117 3.59 0.56 -24.42
N LEU A 118 4.60 0.07 -25.15
CA LEU A 118 5.09 -1.29 -24.99
C LEU A 118 5.67 -1.52 -23.59
N ALA A 119 6.35 -0.54 -23.01
CA ALA A 119 6.86 -0.59 -21.66
C ALA A 119 5.71 -0.79 -20.64
N PHE A 120 4.60 -0.07 -20.77
CA PHE A 120 3.43 -0.25 -19.92
C PHE A 120 2.80 -1.64 -20.05
N VAL A 121 2.65 -2.14 -21.28
CA VAL A 121 2.10 -3.47 -21.55
C VAL A 121 2.95 -4.56 -20.88
N ILE A 122 4.28 -4.46 -21.00
CA ILE A 122 5.21 -5.43 -20.37
C ILE A 122 5.13 -5.32 -18.84
N ALA A 123 5.09 -4.10 -18.27
CA ALA A 123 4.97 -3.93 -16.82
C ALA A 123 3.70 -4.58 -16.26
N ILE A 124 2.56 -4.37 -16.94
CA ILE A 124 1.28 -4.99 -16.58
C ILE A 124 1.35 -6.52 -16.70
N ALA A 125 1.93 -7.03 -17.78
CA ALA A 125 2.10 -8.46 -17.99
C ALA A 125 2.93 -9.12 -16.87
N ILE A 126 4.06 -8.50 -16.47
CA ILE A 126 4.87 -8.97 -15.35
C ILE A 126 4.04 -9.00 -14.06
N GLY A 127 3.30 -7.93 -13.76
CA GLY A 127 2.44 -7.86 -12.57
C GLY A 127 1.37 -8.96 -12.56
N ILE A 128 0.70 -9.19 -13.68
CA ILE A 128 -0.31 -10.25 -13.83
C ILE A 128 0.32 -11.62 -13.62
N VAL A 129 1.44 -11.92 -14.26
CA VAL A 129 2.12 -13.22 -14.13
C VAL A 129 2.53 -13.45 -12.68
N CYS A 130 3.15 -12.48 -12.04
CA CYS A 130 3.54 -12.57 -10.63
C CYS A 130 2.33 -12.81 -9.72
N GLY A 131 1.25 -12.05 -9.89
CA GLY A 131 0.04 -12.18 -9.09
C GLY A 131 -0.67 -13.53 -9.31
N VAL A 132 -0.75 -14.00 -10.55
CA VAL A 132 -1.34 -15.32 -10.89
C VAL A 132 -0.55 -16.45 -10.25
N VAL A 133 0.78 -16.42 -10.30
CA VAL A 133 1.64 -17.46 -9.70
C VAL A 133 1.42 -17.52 -8.19
N VAL A 134 1.45 -16.39 -7.50
CA VAL A 134 1.20 -16.33 -6.04
C VAL A 134 -0.22 -16.81 -5.72
N GLY A 135 -1.21 -16.28 -6.44
CA GLY A 135 -2.62 -16.63 -6.23
C GLY A 135 -2.92 -18.12 -6.46
N LEU A 136 -2.31 -18.74 -7.48
CA LEU A 136 -2.44 -20.17 -7.74
C LEU A 136 -1.85 -21.02 -6.59
N ILE A 137 -0.72 -20.63 -6.03
CA ILE A 137 -0.10 -21.38 -4.93
C ILE A 137 -0.95 -21.26 -3.67
N ILE A 138 -1.44 -20.06 -3.35
CA ILE A 138 -2.32 -19.86 -2.20
C ILE A 138 -3.61 -20.70 -2.37
N SER A 139 -4.25 -20.65 -3.55
CA SER A 139 -5.55 -21.26 -3.78
C SER A 139 -5.52 -22.77 -4.04
N ARG A 140 -4.41 -23.32 -4.56
CA ARG A 140 -4.30 -24.74 -4.92
C ARG A 140 -3.48 -25.58 -3.93
N ALA A 141 -2.51 -24.98 -3.25
CA ALA A 141 -1.64 -25.67 -2.32
C ALA A 141 -2.04 -25.42 -0.85
N ASP A 142 -3.15 -24.72 -0.59
CA ASP A 142 -3.66 -24.36 0.75
C ASP A 142 -2.58 -23.75 1.67
N VAL A 143 -1.63 -23.02 1.07
CA VAL A 143 -0.57 -22.34 1.82
C VAL A 143 -1.12 -21.03 2.39
N PRO A 144 -0.90 -20.74 3.69
CA PRO A 144 -1.29 -19.45 4.26
C PRO A 144 -0.75 -18.28 3.45
N PRO A 145 -1.58 -17.25 3.12
CA PRO A 145 -1.19 -16.13 2.24
C PRO A 145 0.10 -15.43 2.66
N ILE A 146 0.30 -15.22 3.97
CA ILE A 146 1.50 -14.56 4.50
C ILE A 146 2.76 -15.36 4.16
N ILE A 147 2.74 -16.69 4.32
CA ILE A 147 3.91 -17.55 4.08
C ILE A 147 4.23 -17.58 2.59
N ALA A 148 3.23 -17.77 1.73
CA ALA A 148 3.41 -17.79 0.29
C ALA A 148 3.96 -16.45 -0.21
N THR A 149 3.34 -15.33 0.16
CA THR A 149 3.74 -13.99 -0.30
C THR A 149 5.11 -13.57 0.21
N MET A 150 5.50 -13.96 1.43
CA MET A 150 6.87 -13.77 1.92
C MET A 150 7.89 -14.55 1.09
N GLY A 151 7.62 -15.81 0.77
CA GLY A 151 8.49 -16.60 -0.11
C GLY A 151 8.67 -15.96 -1.48
N PHE A 152 7.56 -15.55 -2.11
CA PHE A 152 7.58 -14.87 -3.40
C PHE A 152 8.22 -13.49 -3.35
N MET A 153 8.12 -12.77 -2.25
CA MET A 153 8.84 -11.51 -2.05
C MET A 153 10.34 -11.69 -2.27
N TYR A 154 10.94 -12.73 -1.70
CA TYR A 154 12.36 -13.00 -1.89
C TYR A 154 12.69 -13.48 -3.30
N ILE A 155 11.84 -14.33 -3.90
CA ILE A 155 12.02 -14.81 -5.27
C ILE A 155 11.99 -13.64 -6.26
N TYR A 156 10.98 -12.78 -6.19
CA TYR A 156 10.85 -11.62 -7.09
C TYR A 156 11.95 -10.59 -6.88
N ARG A 157 12.41 -10.42 -5.65
CA ARG A 157 13.56 -9.57 -5.34
C ARG A 157 14.85 -10.11 -5.96
N ALA A 158 15.08 -11.42 -5.85
CA ALA A 158 16.23 -12.08 -6.47
C ALA A 158 16.18 -12.00 -7.99
N LEU A 159 15.01 -12.23 -8.60
CA LEU A 159 14.81 -12.08 -10.04
C LEU A 159 15.06 -10.63 -10.50
N GLY A 160 14.57 -9.64 -9.77
CA GLY A 160 14.86 -8.22 -10.06
C GLY A 160 16.35 -7.90 -10.02
N TYR A 161 17.06 -8.43 -9.02
CA TYR A 161 18.52 -8.29 -8.93
C TYR A 161 19.23 -8.95 -10.11
N GLN A 162 18.78 -10.14 -10.52
CA GLN A 162 19.35 -10.86 -11.66
C GLN A 162 19.11 -10.13 -12.99
N VAL A 163 17.88 -9.65 -13.22
CA VAL A 163 17.51 -8.89 -14.42
C VAL A 163 18.29 -7.57 -14.50
N SER A 164 18.60 -6.96 -13.37
CA SER A 164 19.37 -5.72 -13.28
C SER A 164 20.89 -5.93 -13.26
N HIS A 165 21.38 -7.11 -13.66
CA HIS A 165 22.82 -7.43 -13.70
C HIS A 165 23.54 -7.10 -12.38
N GLY A 166 22.94 -7.42 -11.25
CA GLY A 166 23.53 -7.19 -9.93
C GLY A 166 23.13 -5.85 -9.30
N GLY A 167 22.01 -5.27 -9.68
CA GLY A 167 21.48 -4.03 -9.10
C GLY A 167 21.83 -2.77 -9.88
N GLU A 168 22.16 -2.89 -11.15
CA GLU A 168 22.30 -1.72 -12.03
C GLU A 168 20.99 -0.95 -12.14
N TRP A 169 21.08 0.38 -12.23
CA TRP A 169 19.94 1.26 -12.42
C TRP A 169 19.94 1.88 -13.81
N ALA A 170 18.76 2.02 -14.40
CA ALA A 170 18.61 2.81 -15.61
C ALA A 170 18.76 4.30 -15.26
N SER A 171 19.66 5.00 -15.94
CA SER A 171 19.80 6.43 -15.74
C SER A 171 18.56 7.18 -16.27
N ALA A 172 18.31 8.38 -15.75
CA ALA A 172 17.21 9.21 -16.23
C ALA A 172 17.31 9.54 -17.73
N ALA A 173 18.53 9.51 -18.31
CA ALA A 173 18.77 9.69 -19.76
C ALA A 173 18.34 8.45 -20.55
N ALA A 174 18.58 7.24 -20.02
CA ALA A 174 18.19 5.99 -20.67
C ALA A 174 16.66 5.79 -20.74
N LEU A 175 15.90 6.45 -19.84
CA LEU A 175 14.44 6.36 -19.83
C LEU A 175 13.76 7.16 -20.97
N GLY A 176 14.47 8.04 -21.68
CA GLY A 176 14.01 8.72 -22.88
C GLY A 176 12.57 9.25 -22.82
N ASN A 177 11.75 8.85 -23.77
CA ASN A 177 10.35 9.26 -23.89
C ASN A 177 9.47 8.77 -22.74
N PHE A 178 9.83 7.70 -22.04
CA PHE A 178 9.09 7.19 -20.88
C PHE A 178 9.11 8.22 -19.73
N LYS A 179 10.26 8.86 -19.49
CA LYS A 179 10.38 9.96 -18.53
C LYS A 179 9.50 11.15 -18.92
N ASN A 180 9.47 11.49 -20.20
CA ASN A 180 8.65 12.59 -20.70
C ASN A 180 7.17 12.33 -20.45
N PHE A 181 6.68 11.09 -20.67
CA PHE A 181 5.31 10.72 -20.36
C PHE A 181 4.97 10.96 -18.88
N ALA A 182 5.82 10.52 -17.96
CA ALA A 182 5.60 10.70 -16.52
C ALA A 182 5.58 12.18 -16.09
N THR A 183 6.27 13.05 -16.83
CA THR A 183 6.34 14.50 -16.56
C THR A 183 5.33 15.33 -17.37
N THR A 184 4.68 14.75 -18.38
CA THR A 184 3.69 15.43 -19.22
C THR A 184 2.51 15.90 -18.37
N LYS A 185 2.11 17.15 -18.57
CA LYS A 185 0.93 17.73 -17.94
C LYS A 185 -0.26 17.64 -18.90
N PHE A 186 -1.31 17.01 -18.44
CA PHE A 186 -2.60 16.98 -19.14
C PHE A 186 -3.63 17.74 -18.30
N LEU A 187 -4.29 18.74 -18.83
CA LEU A 187 -5.23 19.62 -18.09
C LEU A 187 -4.62 20.25 -16.82
N GLY A 188 -3.32 20.60 -16.85
CA GLY A 188 -2.63 21.20 -15.70
C GLY A 188 -2.14 20.21 -14.64
N LEU A 189 -2.54 18.94 -14.71
CA LEU A 189 -2.13 17.86 -13.81
C LEU A 189 -1.16 16.91 -14.51
N ASN A 190 -0.25 16.31 -13.74
CA ASN A 190 0.65 15.30 -14.28
C ASN A 190 -0.10 14.01 -14.63
N ALA A 191 0.37 13.31 -15.67
CA ALA A 191 -0.18 12.02 -16.08
C ALA A 191 -0.30 11.02 -14.92
N VAL A 192 0.65 11.02 -13.99
CA VAL A 192 0.65 10.16 -12.80
C VAL A 192 -0.55 10.45 -11.88
N ILE A 193 -0.97 11.71 -11.73
CA ILE A 193 -2.12 12.08 -10.92
C ILE A 193 -3.43 11.57 -11.57
N TRP A 194 -3.50 11.61 -12.91
CA TRP A 194 -4.64 11.04 -13.64
C TRP A 194 -4.77 9.52 -13.41
N VAL A 195 -3.63 8.80 -13.37
CA VAL A 195 -3.65 7.36 -13.02
C VAL A 195 -4.25 7.14 -11.63
N ILE A 196 -3.88 7.96 -10.63
CA ILE A 196 -4.48 7.87 -9.29
C ILE A 196 -5.99 8.09 -9.37
N ILE A 197 -6.44 9.16 -10.02
CA ILE A 197 -7.87 9.49 -10.14
C ILE A 197 -8.63 8.33 -10.77
N VAL A 198 -8.13 7.77 -11.87
CA VAL A 198 -8.76 6.62 -12.56
C VAL A 198 -8.79 5.36 -11.68
N CYS A 199 -7.79 5.14 -10.84
CA CYS A 199 -7.77 3.98 -9.95
C CYS A 199 -8.71 4.12 -8.74
N TYR A 200 -9.04 5.37 -8.34
CA TYR A 200 -9.88 5.63 -7.16
C TYR A 200 -11.35 5.92 -7.51
N VAL A 201 -11.69 6.08 -8.79
CA VAL A 201 -13.06 6.26 -9.29
C VAL A 201 -13.63 4.94 -9.80
#